data_e1f71bbe52a829b2dbc0aa6d1702e987
#
_entry.id   e1f71bbe52a829b2dbc0aa6d1702e987
#
_cell.length_a   1.000
_cell.length_b   1.000
_cell.length_c   1.000
_cell.angle_alpha   90.00
_cell.angle_beta   90.00
_cell.angle_gamma   90.00
#
_symmetry.space_group_name_H-M   'P 1'
#
loop_
_entity.id
_entity.type
_entity.pdbx_description
1 polymer ?
#
loop_
_entity_poly.entity_id
_entity_poly.type
_entity_poly.pdbx_seq_one_letter_code
_entity_poly.pdbx_strand_id
1 'polypeptide(L)'
;VDMSDRTTQHNRAPWPIIQDALNEPNGLVFVTKQFDTPQELAGAISGHFSISVNKQDVDIGYNFYAVDKDGKAFHLNNYRSRASVAGDESTRKQLTPNQKTTVPIVNARFTAKLLEAGSRLALVLNVNKNQDAQVNHGSGKPVNLEDIDDAGEPLTRKWYTDSVIKIPVKPWQAD
;
A
#
# COMPACT_ATOMS: atom_id res chain seq x y z
N VAL A 1 13.87 2.87 5.98
CA VAL A 1 13.86 3.58 4.69
C VAL A 1 14.56 4.91 4.87
N ASP A 2 15.57 5.15 4.07
CA ASP A 2 16.22 6.47 4.00
C ASP A 2 15.32 7.43 3.21
N MET A 3 14.76 8.44 3.89
CA MET A 3 13.86 9.41 3.28
C MET A 3 14.61 10.55 2.56
N SER A 4 15.93 10.69 2.80
CA SER A 4 16.80 11.63 2.08
C SER A 4 17.28 11.09 0.73
N ASP A 5 17.36 9.76 0.57
CA ASP A 5 17.68 9.14 -0.70
C ASP A 5 16.56 9.38 -1.72
N ARG A 6 16.89 9.97 -2.86
CA ARG A 6 15.94 10.28 -3.95
C ARG A 6 15.97 9.26 -5.10
N THR A 7 16.82 8.26 -5.04
CA THR A 7 17.03 7.28 -6.10
C THR A 7 16.16 6.04 -5.94
N THR A 8 16.05 5.52 -4.72
CA THR A 8 15.26 4.31 -4.42
C THR A 8 13.79 4.63 -4.34
N GLN A 9 12.99 3.97 -5.15
CA GLN A 9 11.54 4.14 -5.21
C GLN A 9 10.82 3.11 -4.33
N HIS A 10 9.79 3.55 -3.62
CA HIS A 10 8.90 2.71 -2.81
C HIS A 10 7.44 3.04 -3.14
N ASN A 11 6.60 2.02 -3.21
CA ASN A 11 5.17 2.15 -3.52
C ASN A 11 4.89 2.93 -4.83
N ARG A 12 5.71 2.72 -5.84
CA ARG A 12 5.50 3.25 -7.18
C ARG A 12 4.62 2.31 -7.98
N ALA A 13 3.63 2.84 -8.68
CA ALA A 13 2.88 2.06 -9.65
C ALA A 13 3.82 1.60 -10.79
N PRO A 14 3.78 0.33 -11.19
CA PRO A 14 4.68 -0.18 -12.20
C PRO A 14 4.32 0.33 -13.60
N TRP A 15 5.33 0.36 -14.44
CA TRP A 15 5.17 0.53 -15.87
C TRP A 15 6.15 -0.41 -16.60
N PRO A 16 5.66 -1.31 -17.46
CA PRO A 16 4.26 -1.49 -17.89
C PRO A 16 3.34 -2.06 -16.81
N ILE A 17 2.02 -1.92 -17.00
CA ILE A 17 0.97 -2.40 -16.06
C ILE A 17 1.00 -3.93 -15.93
N ILE A 18 1.39 -4.64 -16.99
CA ILE A 18 1.59 -6.09 -17.00
C ILE A 18 3.09 -6.36 -16.96
N GLN A 19 3.51 -7.15 -16.00
CA GLN A 19 4.89 -7.58 -15.82
C GLN A 19 4.99 -9.10 -15.95
N ASP A 20 6.12 -9.62 -16.44
CA ASP A 20 6.35 -11.07 -16.59
C ASP A 20 6.39 -11.80 -15.23
N ALA A 21 6.71 -11.09 -14.16
CA ALA A 21 6.65 -11.58 -12.78
C ALA A 21 6.43 -10.42 -11.81
N LEU A 22 5.85 -10.73 -10.65
CA LEU A 22 5.78 -9.76 -9.54
C LEU A 22 7.19 -9.51 -8.99
N ASN A 23 7.66 -8.27 -9.13
CA ASN A 23 8.97 -7.84 -8.64
C ASN A 23 8.82 -6.57 -7.79
N GLU A 24 8.79 -6.76 -6.47
CA GLU A 24 8.60 -5.67 -5.49
C GLU A 24 9.63 -5.79 -4.35
N PRO A 25 10.90 -5.53 -4.61
CA PRO A 25 12.00 -5.83 -3.67
C PRO A 25 11.94 -5.00 -2.39
N ASN A 26 11.27 -3.85 -2.41
CA ASN A 26 11.23 -2.89 -1.29
C ASN A 26 9.94 -2.96 -0.46
N GLY A 27 9.02 -3.89 -0.77
CA GLY A 27 7.72 -4.01 -0.12
C GLY A 27 7.57 -5.30 0.69
N LEU A 28 6.53 -5.33 1.54
CA LEU A 28 6.04 -6.56 2.15
C LEU A 28 4.99 -7.17 1.23
N VAL A 29 5.30 -8.32 0.66
CA VAL A 29 4.44 -8.99 -0.33
C VAL A 29 3.58 -10.03 0.36
N PHE A 30 2.26 -9.90 0.21
CA PHE A 30 1.25 -10.87 0.66
C PHE A 30 0.54 -11.43 -0.56
N VAL A 31 0.47 -12.75 -0.67
CA VAL A 31 -0.13 -13.44 -1.80
C VAL A 31 -1.17 -14.42 -1.31
N THR A 32 -2.34 -14.45 -1.92
CA THR A 32 -3.38 -15.44 -1.62
C THR A 32 -2.95 -16.83 -2.10
N LYS A 33 -3.63 -17.87 -1.64
CA LYS A 33 -3.62 -19.15 -2.32
C LYS A 33 -4.16 -18.97 -3.76
N GLN A 34 -3.81 -19.89 -4.65
CA GLN A 34 -4.43 -19.95 -5.96
C GLN A 34 -5.94 -20.20 -5.83
N PHE A 35 -6.71 -19.61 -6.72
CA PHE A 35 -8.13 -19.87 -6.81
C PHE A 35 -8.36 -21.14 -7.66
N ASP A 36 -9.04 -22.11 -7.09
CA ASP A 36 -9.35 -23.35 -7.81
C ASP A 36 -10.38 -23.14 -8.94
N THR A 37 -11.22 -22.12 -8.80
CA THR A 37 -12.26 -21.74 -9.77
C THR A 37 -12.18 -20.25 -10.06
N PRO A 38 -12.72 -19.79 -11.20
CA PRO A 38 -12.78 -18.37 -11.50
C PRO A 38 -13.46 -17.56 -10.40
N GLN A 39 -12.94 -16.37 -10.14
CA GLN A 39 -13.46 -15.46 -9.12
C GLN A 39 -13.78 -14.11 -9.75
N GLU A 40 -14.78 -13.44 -9.21
CA GLU A 40 -15.07 -12.04 -9.48
C GLU A 40 -14.51 -11.19 -8.36
N LEU A 41 -13.58 -10.31 -8.71
CA LEU A 41 -13.16 -9.20 -7.85
C LEU A 41 -14.03 -8.00 -8.22
N ALA A 42 -14.83 -7.47 -7.29
CA ALA A 42 -15.66 -6.30 -7.55
C ALA A 42 -15.88 -5.49 -6.26
N GLY A 43 -15.23 -4.34 -6.15
CA GLY A 43 -15.36 -3.45 -5.00
C GLY A 43 -14.08 -2.73 -4.64
N ALA A 44 -14.09 -2.07 -3.48
CA ALA A 44 -12.94 -1.40 -2.90
C ALA A 44 -12.35 -2.21 -1.74
N ILE A 45 -11.02 -2.24 -1.63
CA ILE A 45 -10.33 -2.79 -0.46
C ILE A 45 -10.69 -1.94 0.76
N SER A 46 -10.90 -2.57 1.90
CA SER A 46 -11.17 -1.91 3.18
C SER A 46 -10.40 -2.55 4.33
N GLY A 47 -10.41 -1.91 5.49
CA GLY A 47 -9.73 -2.41 6.68
C GLY A 47 -8.85 -1.36 7.33
N HIS A 48 -7.71 -1.80 7.87
CA HIS A 48 -6.75 -0.90 8.51
C HIS A 48 -5.34 -1.50 8.55
N PHE A 49 -4.37 -0.63 8.61
CA PHE A 49 -2.98 -0.98 8.96
C PHE A 49 -2.75 -0.74 10.45
N SER A 50 -2.17 -1.71 11.15
CA SER A 50 -1.61 -1.52 12.48
C SER A 50 -0.10 -1.38 12.36
N ILE A 51 0.43 -0.20 12.69
CA ILE A 51 1.85 0.13 12.50
C ILE A 51 2.44 0.87 13.69
N SER A 52 3.75 0.93 13.78
CA SER A 52 4.47 1.98 14.49
C SER A 52 5.64 2.47 13.66
N VAL A 53 5.97 3.73 13.80
CA VAL A 53 7.10 4.39 13.13
C VAL A 53 7.85 5.28 14.11
N ASN A 54 9.13 5.51 13.85
CA ASN A 54 9.96 6.42 14.65
C ASN A 54 9.77 7.90 14.28
N LYS A 55 8.76 8.23 13.50
CA LYS A 55 8.46 9.57 12.99
C LYS A 55 7.10 10.06 13.49
N GLN A 56 6.82 11.36 13.33
CA GLN A 56 5.55 11.99 13.70
C GLN A 56 4.47 11.87 12.61
N ASP A 57 4.85 11.43 11.42
CA ASP A 57 3.95 11.15 10.31
C ASP A 57 4.57 10.14 9.34
N VAL A 58 3.77 9.54 8.48
CA VAL A 58 4.22 8.65 7.40
C VAL A 58 3.14 8.51 6.34
N ASP A 59 3.56 8.50 5.08
CA ASP A 59 2.70 8.11 3.97
C ASP A 59 2.93 6.62 3.68
N ILE A 60 1.86 5.82 3.77
CA ILE A 60 1.87 4.38 3.54
C ILE A 60 0.81 3.99 2.52
N GLY A 61 0.92 2.80 1.99
CA GLY A 61 -0.08 2.28 1.09
C GLY A 61 0.24 0.89 0.56
N TYR A 62 -0.45 0.53 -0.51
CA TYR A 62 -0.22 -0.72 -1.20
C TYR A 62 -0.23 -0.53 -2.73
N ASN A 63 0.45 -1.45 -3.40
CA ASN A 63 0.20 -1.83 -4.79
C ASN A 63 -0.57 -3.16 -4.80
N PHE A 64 -1.59 -3.27 -5.65
CA PHE A 64 -2.48 -4.41 -5.72
C PHE A 64 -2.43 -5.04 -7.10
N TYR A 65 -2.26 -6.37 -7.14
CA TYR A 65 -2.04 -7.12 -8.36
C TYR A 65 -2.95 -8.35 -8.46
N ALA A 66 -3.34 -8.69 -9.68
CA ALA A 66 -3.73 -10.04 -10.05
C ALA A 66 -2.50 -10.73 -10.66
N VAL A 67 -2.18 -11.92 -10.17
CA VAL A 67 -1.11 -12.76 -10.70
C VAL A 67 -1.76 -13.96 -11.34
N ASP A 68 -1.52 -14.18 -12.64
CA ASP A 68 -2.09 -15.28 -13.38
C ASP A 68 -1.41 -16.62 -13.04
N LYS A 69 -1.90 -17.69 -13.64
CA LYS A 69 -1.37 -19.05 -13.43
C LYS A 69 0.10 -19.20 -13.89
N ASP A 70 0.56 -18.37 -14.82
CA ASP A 70 1.90 -18.39 -15.40
C ASP A 70 2.85 -17.44 -14.67
N GLY A 71 2.35 -16.71 -13.64
CA GLY A 71 3.13 -15.81 -12.80
C GLY A 71 3.17 -14.36 -13.27
N LYS A 72 2.52 -14.01 -14.40
CA LYS A 72 2.44 -12.63 -14.87
C LYS A 72 1.60 -11.80 -13.92
N ALA A 73 2.12 -10.63 -13.55
CA ALA A 73 1.48 -9.73 -12.62
C ALA A 73 0.81 -8.55 -13.35
N PHE A 74 -0.51 -8.44 -13.19
CA PHE A 74 -1.31 -7.32 -13.67
C PHE A 74 -1.57 -6.34 -12.52
N HIS A 75 -1.04 -5.13 -12.60
CA HIS A 75 -1.28 -4.09 -11.61
C HIS A 75 -2.73 -3.61 -11.69
N LEU A 76 -3.51 -3.83 -10.65
CA LEU A 76 -4.92 -3.48 -10.57
C LEU A 76 -5.13 -2.04 -10.14
N ASN A 77 -4.55 -1.68 -9.00
CA ASN A 77 -4.56 -0.32 -8.48
C ASN A 77 -3.47 -0.11 -7.41
N ASN A 78 -3.36 1.11 -6.95
CA ASN A 78 -2.56 1.48 -5.79
C ASN A 78 -3.40 2.32 -4.82
N TYR A 79 -3.00 2.29 -3.56
CA TYR A 79 -3.57 3.10 -2.49
C TYR A 79 -2.46 3.83 -1.75
N ARG A 80 -2.73 5.05 -1.37
CA ARG A 80 -1.84 5.89 -0.56
C ARG A 80 -2.65 6.59 0.51
N SER A 81 -2.13 6.62 1.72
CA SER A 81 -2.74 7.31 2.85
C SER A 81 -1.64 7.99 3.67
N ARG A 82 -1.92 9.19 4.13
CA ARG A 82 -1.11 9.88 5.13
C ARG A 82 -1.66 9.54 6.50
N ALA A 83 -0.82 8.93 7.34
CA ALA A 83 -1.28 8.40 8.63
C ALA A 83 -1.87 9.49 9.53
N SER A 84 -1.33 10.71 9.50
CA SER A 84 -1.79 11.81 10.35
C SER A 84 -3.18 12.36 10.00
N VAL A 85 -3.72 12.06 8.84
CA VAL A 85 -5.07 12.51 8.39
C VAL A 85 -5.98 11.34 7.99
N ALA A 86 -5.52 10.09 8.11
CA ALA A 86 -6.26 8.92 7.62
C ALA A 86 -7.59 8.66 8.34
N GLY A 87 -7.73 9.10 9.59
CA GLY A 87 -8.97 8.97 10.36
C GLY A 87 -9.96 10.11 10.13
N ASP A 88 -9.46 11.29 9.75
CA ASP A 88 -10.22 12.49 9.49
C ASP A 88 -9.38 13.40 8.59
N GLU A 89 -9.78 13.53 7.33
CA GLU A 89 -9.04 14.32 6.33
C GLU A 89 -9.04 15.84 6.63
N SER A 90 -9.96 16.30 7.47
CA SER A 90 -10.06 17.71 7.89
C SER A 90 -9.15 18.06 9.07
N THR A 91 -8.70 17.06 9.83
CA THR A 91 -7.96 17.26 11.08
C THR A 91 -6.68 16.44 11.07
N ARG A 92 -5.54 17.12 11.07
CA ARG A 92 -4.24 16.47 11.17
C ARG A 92 -3.94 16.07 12.62
N LYS A 93 -3.70 14.78 12.85
CA LYS A 93 -3.30 14.22 14.14
C LYS A 93 -1.97 13.51 13.99
N GLN A 94 -0.90 14.13 14.49
CA GLN A 94 0.43 13.56 14.44
C GLN A 94 0.52 12.22 15.18
N LEU A 95 1.38 11.33 14.71
CA LEU A 95 1.73 10.08 15.38
C LEU A 95 2.66 10.36 16.56
N THR A 96 2.56 9.53 17.57
CA THR A 96 3.58 9.45 18.61
C THR A 96 4.67 8.47 18.16
N PRO A 97 5.94 8.92 18.02
CA PRO A 97 7.02 8.05 17.57
C PRO A 97 7.10 6.74 18.36
N ASN A 98 7.28 5.62 17.65
CA ASN A 98 7.38 4.26 18.19
C ASN A 98 6.11 3.71 18.88
N GLN A 99 5.03 4.47 18.96
CA GLN A 99 3.76 4.00 19.48
C GLN A 99 2.96 3.28 18.40
N LYS A 100 2.38 2.13 18.74
CA LYS A 100 1.45 1.42 17.85
C LYS A 100 0.21 2.28 17.58
N THR A 101 -0.14 2.41 16.31
CA THR A 101 -1.31 3.15 15.84
C THR A 101 -2.05 2.39 14.77
N THR A 102 -3.33 2.69 14.63
CA THR A 102 -4.20 2.12 13.59
C THR A 102 -4.46 3.19 12.53
N VAL A 103 -4.14 2.87 11.28
CA VAL A 103 -4.37 3.72 10.11
C VAL A 103 -5.47 3.08 9.27
N PRO A 104 -6.69 3.64 9.22
CA PRO A 104 -7.78 3.07 8.45
C PRO A 104 -7.52 3.16 6.94
N ILE A 105 -8.02 2.18 6.19
CA ILE A 105 -8.09 2.23 4.72
C ILE A 105 -9.44 2.84 4.37
N VAL A 106 -9.43 4.08 3.93
CA VAL A 106 -10.61 4.85 3.53
C VAL A 106 -10.47 5.31 2.09
N ASN A 107 -11.58 5.49 1.38
CA ASN A 107 -11.59 6.01 0.01
C ASN A 107 -10.69 5.22 -0.98
N ALA A 108 -10.52 3.90 -0.74
CA ALA A 108 -9.79 3.05 -1.67
C ALA A 108 -10.54 2.95 -3.01
N ARG A 109 -9.78 2.84 -4.09
CA ARG A 109 -10.34 2.78 -5.44
C ARG A 109 -11.14 1.51 -5.65
N PHE A 110 -12.28 1.63 -6.31
CA PHE A 110 -13.04 0.50 -6.82
C PHE A 110 -12.22 -0.26 -7.86
N THR A 111 -12.26 -1.58 -7.79
CA THR A 111 -11.58 -2.47 -8.72
C THR A 111 -12.53 -3.57 -9.14
N ALA A 112 -12.61 -3.83 -10.43
CA ALA A 112 -13.37 -4.95 -11.00
C ALA A 112 -12.48 -5.75 -11.96
N LYS A 113 -12.44 -7.06 -11.77
CA LYS A 113 -11.70 -7.98 -12.64
C LYS A 113 -12.21 -9.41 -12.47
N LEU A 114 -12.37 -10.10 -13.60
CA LEU A 114 -12.47 -11.56 -13.60
C LEU A 114 -11.07 -12.15 -13.37
N LEU A 115 -10.97 -13.02 -12.38
CA LEU A 115 -9.77 -13.77 -12.02
C LEU A 115 -9.96 -15.21 -12.47
N GLU A 116 -9.13 -15.67 -13.39
CA GLU A 116 -9.18 -17.04 -13.91
C GLU A 116 -8.77 -18.06 -12.85
N ALA A 117 -9.19 -19.30 -13.03
CA ALA A 117 -8.69 -20.42 -12.21
C ALA A 117 -7.17 -20.50 -12.28
N GLY A 118 -6.51 -20.81 -11.16
CA GLY A 118 -5.05 -20.83 -11.03
C GLY A 118 -4.43 -19.46 -10.76
N SER A 119 -5.19 -18.37 -10.88
CA SER A 119 -4.71 -17.04 -10.51
C SER A 119 -4.69 -16.83 -8.99
N ARG A 120 -4.05 -15.75 -8.56
CA ARG A 120 -3.98 -15.30 -7.16
C ARG A 120 -3.99 -13.78 -7.10
N LEU A 121 -4.28 -13.24 -5.94
CA LEU A 121 -4.14 -11.81 -5.66
C LEU A 121 -2.86 -11.58 -4.86
N ALA A 122 -2.18 -10.49 -5.16
CA ALA A 122 -1.01 -10.04 -4.41
C ALA A 122 -1.18 -8.60 -3.95
N LEU A 123 -0.82 -8.34 -2.71
CA LEU A 123 -0.81 -7.01 -2.11
C LEU A 123 0.59 -6.71 -1.60
N VAL A 124 1.13 -5.57 -2.01
CA VAL A 124 2.46 -5.13 -1.62
C VAL A 124 2.33 -3.90 -0.74
N LEU A 125 2.62 -4.04 0.55
CA LEU A 125 2.58 -2.95 1.51
C LEU A 125 3.90 -2.21 1.55
N ASN A 126 3.86 -0.88 1.50
CA ASN A 126 5.06 -0.07 1.62
C ASN A 126 4.78 1.35 2.13
N VAL A 127 5.85 2.09 2.47
CA VAL A 127 5.80 3.54 2.61
C VAL A 127 5.70 4.18 1.23
N ASN A 128 5.12 5.36 1.15
CA ASN A 128 5.06 6.10 -0.09
C ASN A 128 6.27 7.04 -0.21
N LYS A 129 7.23 6.63 -1.01
CA LYS A 129 8.42 7.40 -1.35
C LYS A 129 8.75 7.18 -2.81
N ASN A 130 8.24 8.02 -3.68
CA ASN A 130 8.49 7.94 -5.11
C ASN A 130 8.37 9.31 -5.79
N GLN A 131 8.93 9.42 -6.99
CA GLN A 131 8.98 10.66 -7.75
C GLN A 131 7.62 11.17 -8.25
N ASP A 132 6.59 10.32 -8.24
CA ASP A 132 5.25 10.64 -8.73
C ASP A 132 4.35 11.20 -7.61
N ALA A 133 4.91 11.40 -6.41
CA ALA A 133 4.18 11.90 -5.25
C ALA A 133 5.05 12.76 -4.34
N GLN A 134 4.39 13.65 -3.60
CA GLN A 134 5.05 14.38 -2.52
C GLN A 134 5.64 13.39 -1.50
N VAL A 135 6.87 13.62 -1.09
CA VAL A 135 7.53 12.81 -0.04
C VAL A 135 7.24 13.43 1.31
N ASN A 136 6.69 12.62 2.21
CA ASN A 136 6.50 12.96 3.61
C ASN A 136 7.73 12.48 4.41
N HIS A 137 8.54 13.40 4.87
CA HIS A 137 9.75 13.10 5.66
C HIS A 137 9.43 12.70 7.11
N GLY A 138 8.21 12.97 7.56
CA GLY A 138 7.71 12.56 8.88
C GLY A 138 8.17 13.45 10.02
N SER A 139 8.63 14.66 9.73
CA SER A 139 9.11 15.62 10.74
C SER A 139 8.00 16.15 11.67
N GLY A 140 6.74 16.03 11.23
CA GLY A 140 5.59 16.63 11.91
C GLY A 140 5.25 18.04 11.40
N LYS A 141 6.08 18.66 10.57
CA LYS A 141 5.70 19.88 9.84
C LYS A 141 4.57 19.59 8.82
N PRO A 142 3.85 20.60 8.33
CA PRO A 142 3.07 20.44 7.11
C PRO A 142 3.96 19.94 5.96
N VAL A 143 3.55 18.86 5.29
CA VAL A 143 4.43 18.15 4.33
C VAL A 143 4.86 19.03 3.15
N ASN A 144 4.06 20.02 2.77
CA ASN A 144 4.42 21.02 1.76
C ASN A 144 5.50 22.03 2.22
N LEU A 145 5.85 22.02 3.49
CA LEU A 145 6.90 22.83 4.09
C LEU A 145 8.12 22.00 4.56
N GLU A 146 8.08 20.68 4.33
CA GLU A 146 9.22 19.80 4.57
C GLU A 146 10.21 19.87 3.41
N ASP A 147 11.48 19.77 3.72
CA ASP A 147 12.57 19.63 2.76
C ASP A 147 13.43 18.39 3.08
N ILE A 148 14.51 18.20 2.35
CA ILE A 148 15.37 17.03 2.50
C ILE A 148 16.06 16.95 3.86
N ASP A 149 16.34 18.10 4.49
CA ASP A 149 16.99 18.17 5.80
C ASP A 149 16.04 17.69 6.90
N ASP A 150 14.72 17.76 6.67
CA ASP A 150 13.71 17.23 7.58
C ASP A 150 13.67 15.69 7.60
N ALA A 151 14.36 15.02 6.69
CA ALA A 151 14.42 13.55 6.66
C ALA A 151 15.05 12.97 7.94
N GLY A 152 16.06 13.63 8.51
CA GLY A 152 16.74 13.20 9.74
C GLY A 152 17.17 11.73 9.70
N GLU A 153 17.00 11.01 10.79
CA GLU A 153 17.29 9.59 10.85
C GLU A 153 16.40 8.75 9.89
N PRO A 154 16.87 7.62 9.36
CA PRO A 154 16.07 6.75 8.51
C PRO A 154 14.76 6.32 9.16
N LEU A 155 13.69 6.30 8.37
CA LEU A 155 12.38 5.82 8.79
C LEU A 155 12.45 4.33 9.14
N THR A 156 12.18 4.00 10.39
CA THR A 156 11.96 2.64 10.87
C THR A 156 10.47 2.40 11.06
N ARG A 157 9.96 1.29 10.52
CA ARG A 157 8.55 0.92 10.65
C ARG A 157 8.37 -0.52 11.11
N LYS A 158 7.33 -0.75 11.88
CA LYS A 158 6.85 -2.09 12.23
C LYS A 158 5.41 -2.24 11.71
N TRP A 159 5.12 -3.37 11.09
CA TRP A 159 3.78 -3.80 10.72
C TRP A 159 3.34 -4.86 11.71
N TYR A 160 2.15 -4.72 12.24
CA TYR A 160 1.62 -5.67 13.23
C TYR A 160 0.63 -6.63 12.57
N THR A 161 0.59 -7.86 13.09
CA THR A 161 -0.23 -8.97 12.54
C THR A 161 -1.73 -8.79 12.73
N ASP A 162 -2.16 -7.82 13.52
CA ASP A 162 -3.56 -7.42 13.67
C ASP A 162 -4.01 -6.37 12.62
N SER A 163 -3.18 -6.09 11.63
CA SER A 163 -3.64 -5.39 10.42
C SER A 163 -4.68 -6.22 9.69
N VAL A 164 -5.75 -5.57 9.23
CA VAL A 164 -6.86 -6.25 8.54
C VAL A 164 -7.04 -5.62 7.17
N ILE A 165 -6.99 -6.45 6.12
CA ILE A 165 -7.24 -6.05 4.74
C ILE A 165 -8.32 -6.95 4.17
N LYS A 166 -9.47 -6.37 3.83
CA LYS A 166 -10.63 -7.06 3.27
C LYS A 166 -10.68 -6.79 1.77
N ILE A 167 -10.66 -7.85 0.98
CA ILE A 167 -10.72 -7.79 -0.49
C ILE A 167 -12.05 -8.38 -0.94
N PRO A 168 -12.88 -7.66 -1.72
CA PRO A 168 -14.20 -8.09 -2.14
C PRO A 168 -14.11 -9.08 -3.32
N VAL A 169 -14.00 -10.36 -3.00
CA VAL A 169 -13.92 -11.47 -3.98
C VAL A 169 -15.04 -12.45 -3.72
N LYS A 170 -15.67 -12.94 -4.78
CA LYS A 170 -16.70 -14.02 -4.75
C LYS A 170 -16.48 -14.98 -5.92
N PRO A 171 -16.96 -16.25 -5.82
CA PRO A 171 -16.98 -17.14 -6.95
C PRO A 171 -17.71 -16.49 -8.13
N TRP A 172 -17.11 -16.57 -9.32
CA TRP A 172 -17.74 -16.10 -10.55
C TRP A 172 -18.80 -17.11 -11.01
N GLN A 173 -19.93 -16.60 -11.45
CA GLN A 173 -21.02 -17.39 -12.04
C GLN A 173 -21.28 -16.84 -13.44
N ALA A 174 -21.24 -17.74 -14.43
CA ALA A 174 -21.71 -17.39 -15.77
C ALA A 174 -23.25 -17.26 -15.74
N ASP A 175 -23.77 -16.23 -16.37
CA ASP A 175 -25.20 -16.07 -16.62
C ASP A 175 -25.72 -17.14 -17.57
#